data_1cdf5078b4ad6933251253ae750d6a8e
#
_entry.id   1cdf5078b4ad6933251253ae750d6a8e
#
_cell.length_a   1.000
_cell.length_b   1.000
_cell.length_c   1.000
_cell.angle_alpha   90.00
_cell.angle_beta   90.00
_cell.angle_gamma   90.00
#
_symmetry.space_group_name_H-M   'P 1'
#
loop_
_entity.id
_entity.type
_entity.pdbx_description
1 polymer ?
#
loop_
_entity_poly.entity_id
_entity_poly.type
_entity_poly.pdbx_seq_one_letter_code
_entity_poly.pdbx_strand_id
1 'polypeptide(L)'
;MITLHHLNNSRSQRIIWLLEELKLEYVIEFHKRDSKTYLAGDSLKAVHALGKSPVISDDKTGMVLAESGAIIEYLVQTYGQHLMPEQGTAAYWQYLYWLHFSEGSLMPPMVMNLVLSKMKDSPMPFFVKPIAKKIANQIVKQFSGPNIKRSLEFIEDHLSKNTWFCGEQLTGADVQMSFPLEASAARGMVDQYPNILAYVKRFQALPAYQVALTKGGDYDYA
;
A
#
# COMPACT_ATOMS: atom_id res chain seq x y z
N MET A 1 -20.08 -13.87 2.44
CA MET A 1 -18.86 -13.77 3.28
C MET A 1 -17.72 -13.33 2.38
N ILE A 2 -16.80 -12.52 2.89
CA ILE A 2 -15.63 -12.06 2.13
C ILE A 2 -14.43 -12.93 2.52
N THR A 3 -13.68 -13.42 1.53
CA THR A 3 -12.39 -14.08 1.75
C THR A 3 -11.29 -13.16 1.23
N LEU A 4 -10.34 -12.78 2.08
CA LEU A 4 -9.15 -12.04 1.69
C LEU A 4 -7.97 -13.00 1.51
N HIS A 5 -7.42 -13.06 0.31
CA HIS A 5 -6.19 -13.78 0.00
C HIS A 5 -4.98 -12.91 0.36
N HIS A 6 -4.42 -13.18 1.53
CA HIS A 6 -3.38 -12.37 2.16
C HIS A 6 -1.98 -12.92 1.89
N LEU A 7 -1.05 -12.02 1.65
CA LEU A 7 0.38 -12.29 1.56
C LEU A 7 1.11 -11.33 2.49
N ASN A 8 1.96 -11.83 3.39
CA ASN A 8 2.69 -11.00 4.34
C ASN A 8 3.52 -9.90 3.66
N ASN A 9 3.72 -8.78 4.35
CA ASN A 9 4.47 -7.62 3.85
C ASN A 9 4.00 -7.15 2.47
N SER A 10 2.69 -7.11 2.28
CA SER A 10 2.06 -6.71 1.03
C SER A 10 0.90 -5.74 1.25
N ARG A 11 0.39 -5.23 0.14
CA ARG A 11 -0.76 -4.33 0.12
C ARG A 11 -2.05 -4.93 0.70
N SER A 12 -2.08 -6.25 0.96
CA SER A 12 -3.25 -6.88 1.58
C SER A 12 -3.42 -6.48 3.05
N GLN A 13 -2.38 -6.00 3.74
CA GLN A 13 -2.50 -5.52 5.12
C GLN A 13 -3.51 -4.38 5.24
N ARG A 14 -3.49 -3.40 4.35
CA ARG A 14 -4.47 -2.31 4.34
C ARG A 14 -5.91 -2.76 4.05
N ILE A 15 -6.08 -3.90 3.35
CA ILE A 15 -7.42 -4.46 3.13
C ILE A 15 -7.95 -5.10 4.41
N ILE A 16 -7.10 -5.76 5.22
CA ILE A 16 -7.51 -6.23 6.56
C ILE A 16 -7.99 -5.05 7.39
N TRP A 17 -7.22 -3.95 7.43
CA TRP A 17 -7.64 -2.74 8.13
C TRP A 17 -8.99 -2.21 7.64
N LEU A 18 -9.21 -2.12 6.32
CA LEU A 18 -10.49 -1.66 5.78
C LEU A 18 -11.66 -2.57 6.19
N LEU A 19 -11.46 -3.89 6.15
CA LEU A 19 -12.49 -4.85 6.57
C LEU A 19 -12.85 -4.69 8.06
N GLU A 20 -11.85 -4.39 8.93
CA GLU A 20 -12.08 -4.09 10.35
C GLU A 20 -12.79 -2.73 10.55
N GLU A 21 -12.42 -1.69 9.80
CA GLU A 21 -13.13 -0.38 9.84
C GLU A 21 -14.60 -0.53 9.44
N LEU A 22 -14.86 -1.36 8.45
CA LEU A 22 -16.21 -1.64 7.97
C LEU A 22 -16.98 -2.64 8.87
N LYS A 23 -16.30 -3.23 9.86
CA LYS A 23 -16.86 -4.25 10.79
C LYS A 23 -17.49 -5.42 10.03
N LEU A 24 -16.88 -5.84 8.94
CA LEU A 24 -17.36 -6.94 8.10
C LEU A 24 -16.89 -8.29 8.65
N GLU A 25 -17.71 -9.31 8.47
CA GLU A 25 -17.29 -10.69 8.67
C GLU A 25 -16.49 -11.16 7.46
N TYR A 26 -15.29 -11.65 7.69
CA TYR A 26 -14.39 -12.12 6.64
C TYR A 26 -13.47 -13.24 7.13
N VAL A 27 -12.87 -13.94 6.16
CA VAL A 27 -11.84 -14.96 6.38
C VAL A 27 -10.56 -14.51 5.73
N ILE A 28 -9.41 -14.78 6.37
CA ILE A 28 -8.10 -14.57 5.77
C ILE A 28 -7.54 -15.92 5.31
N GLU A 29 -7.26 -16.02 4.02
CA GLU A 29 -6.52 -17.14 3.45
C GLU A 29 -5.07 -16.70 3.25
N PHE A 30 -4.16 -17.29 4.05
CA PHE A 30 -2.75 -16.95 4.04
C PHE A 30 -2.00 -17.66 2.92
N HIS A 31 -1.36 -16.87 2.07
CA HIS A 31 -0.45 -17.39 1.04
C HIS A 31 1.01 -17.13 1.42
N LYS A 32 1.89 -18.01 0.96
CA LYS A 32 3.34 -17.90 1.23
C LYS A 32 4.08 -17.40 0.00
N ARG A 33 5.13 -16.61 0.23
CA ARG A 33 6.08 -16.26 -0.81
C ARG A 33 6.99 -17.45 -1.10
N ASP A 34 7.33 -17.60 -2.37
CA ASP A 34 8.42 -18.49 -2.76
C ASP A 34 9.74 -17.95 -2.19
N SER A 35 10.49 -18.79 -1.49
CA SER A 35 11.71 -18.38 -0.78
C SER A 35 12.85 -17.97 -1.69
N LYS A 36 12.84 -18.34 -2.96
CA LYS A 36 13.90 -18.01 -3.95
C LYS A 36 13.55 -16.79 -4.77
N THR A 37 12.31 -16.73 -5.26
CA THR A 37 11.86 -15.66 -6.15
C THR A 37 11.22 -14.48 -5.42
N TYR A 38 10.80 -14.66 -4.17
CA TYR A 38 10.01 -13.73 -3.38
C TYR A 38 8.64 -13.38 -3.99
N LEU A 39 8.22 -14.09 -5.03
CA LEU A 39 6.90 -13.95 -5.64
C LEU A 39 5.87 -14.77 -4.86
N ALA A 40 4.60 -14.48 -5.09
CA ALA A 40 3.51 -15.30 -4.57
C ALA A 40 3.56 -16.69 -5.22
N GLY A 41 3.26 -17.73 -4.42
CA GLY A 41 3.23 -19.11 -4.89
C GLY A 41 2.05 -19.42 -5.83
N ASP A 42 2.00 -20.65 -6.34
CA ASP A 42 0.96 -21.09 -7.29
C ASP A 42 -0.44 -21.11 -6.67
N SER A 43 -0.56 -21.20 -5.33
CA SER A 43 -1.84 -21.14 -4.62
C SER A 43 -2.60 -19.83 -4.93
N LEU A 44 -1.90 -18.71 -5.05
CA LEU A 44 -2.53 -17.41 -5.35
C LEU A 44 -2.86 -17.29 -6.85
N LYS A 45 -2.11 -17.95 -7.73
CA LYS A 45 -2.43 -18.02 -9.16
C LYS A 45 -3.71 -18.84 -9.43
N ALA A 46 -4.01 -19.83 -8.58
CA ALA A 46 -5.27 -20.56 -8.66
C ALA A 46 -6.50 -19.70 -8.34
N VAL A 47 -6.33 -18.64 -7.54
CA VAL A 47 -7.41 -17.69 -7.21
C VAL A 47 -7.54 -16.60 -8.28
N HIS A 48 -6.43 -16.04 -8.73
CA HIS A 48 -6.42 -14.97 -9.73
C HIS A 48 -5.19 -15.12 -10.65
N ALA A 49 -5.42 -15.05 -11.96
CA ALA A 49 -4.41 -15.34 -12.99
C ALA A 49 -3.09 -14.61 -12.84
N LEU A 50 -3.09 -13.37 -12.29
CA LEU A 50 -1.88 -12.59 -12.04
C LEU A 50 -1.06 -13.10 -10.86
N GLY A 51 -1.60 -13.93 -9.97
CA GLY A 51 -0.91 -14.43 -8.78
C GLY A 51 -0.37 -13.33 -7.87
N LYS A 52 -1.10 -12.21 -7.73
CA LYS A 52 -0.72 -11.06 -6.90
C LYS A 52 -1.70 -10.90 -5.74
N SER A 53 -1.23 -10.38 -4.61
CA SER A 53 -2.03 -10.01 -3.45
C SER A 53 -2.08 -8.47 -3.31
N PRO A 54 -3.22 -7.89 -2.86
CA PRO A 54 -4.44 -8.57 -2.40
C PRO A 54 -5.33 -9.09 -3.52
N VAL A 55 -6.11 -10.12 -3.20
CA VAL A 55 -7.31 -10.54 -3.92
C VAL A 55 -8.40 -10.75 -2.88
N ILE A 56 -9.63 -10.39 -3.20
CA ILE A 56 -10.80 -10.77 -2.42
C ILE A 56 -11.74 -11.64 -3.25
N SER A 57 -12.46 -12.54 -2.57
CA SER A 57 -13.61 -13.23 -3.10
C SER A 57 -14.83 -12.85 -2.25
N ASP A 58 -15.93 -12.48 -2.86
CA ASP A 58 -17.16 -12.14 -2.16
C ASP A 58 -18.29 -13.07 -2.59
N ASP A 59 -18.68 -14.00 -1.69
CA ASP A 59 -19.73 -14.99 -1.96
C ASP A 59 -21.10 -14.34 -2.21
N LYS A 60 -21.33 -13.15 -1.66
CA LYS A 60 -22.62 -12.45 -1.80
C LYS A 60 -22.87 -11.99 -3.24
N THR A 61 -21.81 -11.62 -3.93
CA THR A 61 -21.89 -11.08 -5.30
C THR A 61 -21.27 -12.01 -6.35
N GLY A 62 -20.53 -13.04 -5.91
CA GLY A 62 -19.73 -13.91 -6.78
C GLY A 62 -18.48 -13.21 -7.33
N MET A 63 -18.14 -12.03 -6.82
CA MET A 63 -17.01 -11.24 -7.31
C MET A 63 -15.68 -11.80 -6.82
N VAL A 64 -14.73 -11.95 -7.74
CA VAL A 64 -13.31 -12.14 -7.43
C VAL A 64 -12.57 -10.92 -7.96
N LEU A 65 -11.93 -10.16 -7.07
CA LEU A 65 -11.35 -8.86 -7.41
C LEU A 65 -9.90 -8.77 -6.93
N ALA A 66 -9.00 -8.41 -7.84
CA ALA A 66 -7.62 -8.04 -7.56
C ALA A 66 -7.45 -6.51 -7.67
N GLU A 67 -6.24 -6.01 -7.42
CA GLU A 67 -5.86 -4.61 -7.34
C GLU A 67 -6.43 -3.91 -6.09
N SER A 68 -5.54 -3.48 -5.20
CA SER A 68 -5.96 -2.92 -3.91
C SER A 68 -6.84 -1.67 -4.03
N GLY A 69 -6.61 -0.82 -5.02
CA GLY A 69 -7.48 0.35 -5.28
C GLY A 69 -8.90 -0.06 -5.67
N ALA A 70 -9.03 -1.02 -6.59
CA ALA A 70 -10.33 -1.55 -7.00
C ALA A 70 -11.05 -2.26 -5.85
N ILE A 71 -10.30 -3.00 -5.02
CA ILE A 71 -10.85 -3.67 -3.82
C ILE A 71 -11.36 -2.63 -2.82
N ILE A 72 -10.60 -1.57 -2.55
CA ILE A 72 -11.02 -0.49 -1.64
C ILE A 72 -12.29 0.19 -2.18
N GLU A 73 -12.30 0.54 -3.46
CA GLU A 73 -13.50 1.14 -4.09
C GLU A 73 -14.72 0.22 -3.97
N TYR A 74 -14.57 -1.06 -4.30
CA TYR A 74 -15.63 -2.04 -4.20
C TYR A 74 -16.18 -2.17 -2.78
N LEU A 75 -15.31 -2.32 -1.79
CA LEU A 75 -15.69 -2.48 -0.39
C LEU A 75 -16.38 -1.22 0.15
N VAL A 76 -15.84 -0.04 -0.16
CA VAL A 76 -16.41 1.23 0.28
C VAL A 76 -17.76 1.49 -0.38
N GLN A 77 -17.88 1.30 -1.69
CA GLN A 77 -19.16 1.51 -2.40
C GLN A 77 -20.25 0.53 -1.97
N THR A 78 -19.87 -0.72 -1.70
CA THR A 78 -20.84 -1.79 -1.39
C THR A 78 -21.23 -1.82 0.09
N TYR A 79 -20.26 -1.54 0.99
CA TYR A 79 -20.42 -1.81 2.41
C TYR A 79 -20.13 -0.61 3.32
N GLY A 80 -19.51 0.46 2.81
CA GLY A 80 -18.98 1.54 3.65
C GLY A 80 -19.03 2.91 3.02
N GLN A 81 -20.16 3.33 2.48
CA GLN A 81 -20.31 4.63 1.79
C GLN A 81 -19.89 5.84 2.64
N HIS A 82 -19.86 5.72 3.96
CA HIS A 82 -19.37 6.75 4.87
C HIS A 82 -17.84 6.99 4.77
N LEU A 83 -17.10 6.05 4.18
CA LEU A 83 -15.66 6.19 3.90
C LEU A 83 -15.36 6.76 2.49
N MET A 84 -16.36 7.29 1.83
CA MET A 84 -16.24 7.94 0.53
C MET A 84 -17.01 9.27 0.53
N PRO A 85 -16.41 10.37 0.06
CA PRO A 85 -17.14 11.62 -0.13
C PRO A 85 -18.27 11.44 -1.17
N GLU A 86 -19.29 12.29 -1.08
CA GLU A 86 -20.41 12.30 -2.02
C GLU A 86 -19.92 12.55 -3.45
N GLN A 87 -20.39 11.72 -4.38
CA GLN A 87 -20.03 11.82 -5.80
C GLN A 87 -20.41 13.18 -6.39
N GLY A 88 -19.56 13.69 -7.26
CA GLY A 88 -19.75 15.01 -7.90
C GLY A 88 -19.21 16.19 -7.07
N THR A 89 -18.79 15.98 -5.83
CA THR A 89 -18.18 17.01 -4.99
C THR A 89 -16.68 17.16 -5.24
N ALA A 90 -16.10 18.28 -4.84
CA ALA A 90 -14.65 18.49 -4.89
C ALA A 90 -13.90 17.46 -4.03
N ALA A 91 -14.45 17.09 -2.87
CA ALA A 91 -13.89 16.07 -1.99
C ALA A 91 -13.85 14.68 -2.66
N TYR A 92 -14.84 14.33 -3.46
CA TYR A 92 -14.84 13.09 -4.23
C TYR A 92 -13.71 13.04 -5.27
N TRP A 93 -13.43 14.15 -5.94
CA TRP A 93 -12.32 14.23 -6.88
C TRP A 93 -10.96 14.15 -6.18
N GLN A 94 -10.83 14.70 -4.95
CA GLN A 94 -9.67 14.51 -4.10
C GLN A 94 -9.51 13.04 -3.68
N TYR A 95 -10.62 12.39 -3.33
CA TYR A 95 -10.63 10.96 -3.00
C TYR A 95 -10.08 10.10 -4.15
N LEU A 96 -10.60 10.27 -5.36
CA LEU A 96 -10.10 9.57 -6.55
C LEU A 96 -8.64 9.92 -6.84
N TYR A 97 -8.28 11.19 -6.72
CA TYR A 97 -6.90 11.62 -6.93
C TYR A 97 -5.92 10.83 -6.03
N TRP A 98 -6.18 10.75 -4.73
CA TRP A 98 -5.29 10.07 -3.80
C TRP A 98 -5.32 8.54 -3.95
N LEU A 99 -6.45 7.94 -4.30
CA LEU A 99 -6.54 6.52 -4.68
C LEU A 99 -5.57 6.19 -5.83
N HIS A 100 -5.59 7.00 -6.88
CA HIS A 100 -4.73 6.80 -8.05
C HIS A 100 -3.28 7.24 -7.81
N PHE A 101 -3.05 8.31 -7.05
CA PHE A 101 -1.72 8.82 -6.74
C PHE A 101 -0.86 7.77 -6.03
N SER A 102 -1.43 7.03 -5.10
CA SER A 102 -0.73 5.99 -4.34
C SER A 102 0.00 5.00 -5.26
N GLU A 103 -0.72 4.40 -6.20
CA GLU A 103 -0.16 3.34 -7.06
C GLU A 103 0.37 3.87 -8.39
N GLY A 104 -0.11 5.00 -8.88
CA GLY A 104 0.30 5.57 -10.16
C GLY A 104 1.52 6.49 -10.07
N SER A 105 1.70 7.20 -8.96
CA SER A 105 2.75 8.21 -8.82
C SER A 105 3.78 7.88 -7.75
N LEU A 106 3.34 7.44 -6.56
CA LEU A 106 4.24 7.22 -5.42
C LEU A 106 4.90 5.84 -5.46
N MET A 107 4.12 4.78 -5.65
CA MET A 107 4.65 3.41 -5.60
C MET A 107 5.63 3.05 -6.72
N PRO A 108 5.48 3.43 -7.99
CA PRO A 108 6.41 3.01 -9.04
C PRO A 108 7.87 3.39 -8.77
N PRO A 109 8.21 4.65 -8.44
CA PRO A 109 9.60 5.00 -8.11
C PRO A 109 10.10 4.35 -6.82
N MET A 110 9.22 4.10 -5.82
CA MET A 110 9.58 3.36 -4.60
C MET A 110 9.93 1.90 -4.90
N VAL A 111 9.13 1.22 -5.71
CA VAL A 111 9.40 -0.16 -6.15
C VAL A 111 10.68 -0.22 -6.97
N MET A 112 10.92 0.76 -7.85
CA MET A 112 12.18 0.86 -8.60
C MET A 112 13.37 0.95 -7.65
N ASN A 113 13.33 1.80 -6.61
CA ASN A 113 14.38 1.89 -5.60
C ASN A 113 14.60 0.56 -4.87
N LEU A 114 13.53 -0.13 -4.51
CA LEU A 114 13.62 -1.44 -3.86
C LEU A 114 14.32 -2.47 -4.76
N VAL A 115 13.94 -2.54 -6.04
CA VAL A 115 14.56 -3.46 -7.02
C VAL A 115 16.03 -3.13 -7.21
N LEU A 116 16.37 -1.85 -7.38
CA LEU A 116 17.77 -1.41 -7.53
C LEU A 116 18.60 -1.68 -6.27
N SER A 117 18.02 -1.53 -5.08
CA SER A 117 18.69 -1.91 -3.83
C SER A 117 18.99 -3.41 -3.79
N LYS A 118 17.98 -4.25 -4.03
CA LYS A 118 18.17 -5.72 -4.08
C LYS A 118 19.19 -6.14 -5.14
N MET A 119 19.20 -5.47 -6.30
CA MET A 119 20.19 -5.73 -7.34
C MET A 119 21.64 -5.46 -6.86
N LYS A 120 21.87 -4.38 -6.09
CA LYS A 120 23.21 -4.07 -5.54
C LYS A 120 23.74 -5.16 -4.61
N ASP A 121 22.83 -5.84 -3.90
CA ASP A 121 23.14 -6.86 -2.90
C ASP A 121 23.09 -8.28 -3.46
N SER A 122 22.66 -8.44 -4.72
CA SER A 122 22.58 -9.75 -5.36
C SER A 122 23.98 -10.36 -5.58
N PRO A 123 24.09 -11.69 -5.56
CA PRO A 123 25.34 -12.38 -5.88
C PRO A 123 25.73 -12.11 -7.33
N MET A 124 26.96 -11.58 -7.51
CA MET A 124 27.55 -11.32 -8.84
C MET A 124 29.08 -11.33 -8.75
N PRO A 125 29.79 -11.54 -9.86
CA PRO A 125 31.25 -11.48 -9.92
C PRO A 125 31.77 -10.14 -9.35
N PHE A 126 32.89 -10.19 -8.59
CA PHE A 126 33.42 -9.05 -7.85
C PHE A 126 33.71 -7.82 -8.73
N PHE A 127 34.13 -8.02 -9.98
CA PHE A 127 34.42 -6.94 -10.94
C PHE A 127 33.14 -6.31 -11.55
N VAL A 128 32.01 -7.00 -11.53
CA VAL A 128 30.68 -6.50 -12.01
C VAL A 128 30.00 -5.64 -10.95
N LYS A 129 30.19 -6.00 -9.67
CA LYS A 129 29.50 -5.35 -8.53
C LYS A 129 29.67 -3.83 -8.48
N PRO A 130 30.86 -3.23 -8.66
CA PRO A 130 31.00 -1.76 -8.65
C PRO A 130 30.29 -1.09 -9.83
N ILE A 131 30.25 -1.73 -11.00
CA ILE A 131 29.54 -1.20 -12.17
C ILE A 131 28.03 -1.20 -11.92
N ALA A 132 27.49 -2.32 -11.46
CA ALA A 132 26.07 -2.45 -11.11
C ALA A 132 25.64 -1.40 -10.07
N LYS A 133 26.45 -1.23 -9.00
CA LYS A 133 26.21 -0.20 -7.97
C LYS A 133 26.23 1.22 -8.58
N LYS A 134 27.17 1.53 -9.47
CA LYS A 134 27.26 2.84 -10.11
C LYS A 134 26.01 3.13 -10.97
N ILE A 135 25.60 2.17 -11.79
CA ILE A 135 24.40 2.29 -12.62
C ILE A 135 23.14 2.48 -11.74
N ALA A 136 22.95 1.64 -10.73
CA ALA A 136 21.80 1.75 -9.82
C ALA A 136 21.77 3.11 -9.12
N ASN A 137 22.91 3.58 -8.60
CA ASN A 137 22.98 4.88 -7.93
C ASN A 137 22.68 6.04 -8.90
N GLN A 138 23.09 5.93 -10.16
CA GLN A 138 22.80 6.92 -11.17
C GLN A 138 21.29 7.01 -11.46
N ILE A 139 20.62 5.86 -11.61
CA ILE A 139 19.15 5.82 -11.82
C ILE A 139 18.43 6.40 -10.61
N VAL A 140 18.83 6.01 -9.39
CA VAL A 140 18.24 6.57 -8.17
C VAL A 140 18.43 8.09 -8.12
N LYS A 141 19.65 8.57 -8.38
CA LYS A 141 19.97 10.01 -8.31
C LYS A 141 19.23 10.84 -9.37
N GLN A 142 19.07 10.31 -10.58
CA GLN A 142 18.51 11.09 -11.69
C GLN A 142 17.00 10.93 -11.86
N PHE A 143 16.43 9.80 -11.43
CA PHE A 143 15.03 9.51 -11.71
C PHE A 143 14.20 9.22 -10.46
N SER A 144 14.43 8.07 -9.81
CA SER A 144 13.50 7.64 -8.76
C SER A 144 13.60 8.49 -7.48
N GLY A 145 14.79 8.89 -7.06
CA GLY A 145 14.99 9.73 -5.87
C GLY A 145 14.27 11.09 -5.96
N PRO A 146 14.51 11.89 -7.02
CA PRO A 146 13.81 13.17 -7.22
C PRO A 146 12.29 13.03 -7.32
N ASN A 147 11.78 11.96 -7.92
CA ASN A 147 10.34 11.70 -8.01
C ASN A 147 9.73 11.37 -6.65
N ILE A 148 10.38 10.51 -5.86
CA ILE A 148 9.96 10.20 -4.49
C ILE A 148 9.98 11.46 -3.63
N LYS A 149 11.07 12.22 -3.68
CA LYS A 149 11.21 13.45 -2.90
C LYS A 149 10.06 14.43 -3.19
N ARG A 150 9.80 14.72 -4.47
CA ARG A 150 8.67 15.59 -4.87
C ARG A 150 7.32 15.07 -4.37
N SER A 151 7.09 13.77 -4.47
CA SER A 151 5.85 13.16 -4.00
C SER A 151 5.70 13.29 -2.49
N LEU A 152 6.76 13.08 -1.72
CA LEU A 152 6.74 13.21 -0.27
C LEU A 152 6.59 14.67 0.16
N GLU A 153 7.27 15.63 -0.49
CA GLU A 153 7.09 17.08 -0.23
C GLU A 153 5.65 17.53 -0.50
N PHE A 154 5.05 17.04 -1.57
CA PHE A 154 3.65 17.33 -1.90
C PHE A 154 2.67 16.74 -0.86
N ILE A 155 2.91 15.50 -0.40
CA ILE A 155 2.12 14.86 0.66
C ILE A 155 2.30 15.61 1.98
N GLU A 156 3.51 16.01 2.33
CA GLU A 156 3.82 16.75 3.55
C GLU A 156 3.06 18.10 3.60
N ASP A 157 3.10 18.86 2.49
CA ASP A 157 2.35 20.12 2.40
C ASP A 157 0.84 19.88 2.51
N HIS A 158 0.31 18.84 1.87
CA HIS A 158 -1.09 18.49 1.96
C HIS A 158 -1.51 18.13 3.40
N LEU A 159 -0.75 17.27 4.08
CA LEU A 159 -1.02 16.86 5.46
C LEU A 159 -0.73 17.92 6.52
N SER A 160 -0.02 18.99 6.16
CA SER A 160 0.12 20.17 7.02
C SER A 160 -1.19 20.96 7.18
N LYS A 161 -2.15 20.76 6.26
CA LYS A 161 -3.42 21.49 6.15
C LYS A 161 -4.64 20.62 6.36
N ASN A 162 -4.47 19.29 6.36
CA ASN A 162 -5.55 18.33 6.42
C ASN A 162 -5.24 17.21 7.43
N THR A 163 -6.24 16.80 8.19
CA THR A 163 -6.12 15.67 9.12
C THR A 163 -5.99 14.35 8.37
N TRP A 164 -6.79 14.17 7.31
CA TRP A 164 -6.83 13.02 6.42
C TRP A 164 -6.72 13.48 4.96
N PHE A 165 -6.49 12.58 4.03
CA PHE A 165 -6.30 12.93 2.62
C PHE A 165 -7.50 13.62 1.96
N CYS A 166 -8.71 13.41 2.49
CA CYS A 166 -9.93 14.07 1.99
C CYS A 166 -10.53 15.07 3.00
N GLY A 167 -9.72 15.62 3.91
CA GLY A 167 -10.14 16.62 4.91
C GLY A 167 -10.11 16.07 6.34
N GLU A 168 -11.23 16.18 7.07
CA GLU A 168 -11.27 15.90 8.51
C GLU A 168 -11.70 14.46 8.85
N GLN A 169 -12.13 13.67 7.88
CA GLN A 169 -12.62 12.32 8.09
C GLN A 169 -11.80 11.28 7.31
N LEU A 170 -11.62 10.10 7.95
CA LEU A 170 -11.03 8.94 7.32
C LEU A 170 -11.83 8.52 6.09
N THR A 171 -11.13 8.20 5.00
CA THR A 171 -11.71 7.70 3.75
C THR A 171 -10.94 6.49 3.22
N GLY A 172 -11.47 5.82 2.20
CA GLY A 172 -10.75 4.77 1.48
C GLY A 172 -9.44 5.26 0.84
N ALA A 173 -9.31 6.56 0.57
CA ALA A 173 -8.06 7.15 0.08
C ALA A 173 -6.94 7.05 1.14
N ASP A 174 -7.27 7.21 2.41
CA ASP A 174 -6.32 7.04 3.52
C ASP A 174 -5.88 5.59 3.64
N VAL A 175 -6.81 4.65 3.49
CA VAL A 175 -6.50 3.22 3.45
C VAL A 175 -5.54 2.92 2.30
N GLN A 176 -5.75 3.51 1.13
CA GLN A 176 -4.87 3.32 -0.03
C GLN A 176 -3.48 3.93 0.19
N MET A 177 -3.40 5.11 0.80
CA MET A 177 -2.15 5.83 1.05
C MET A 177 -1.35 5.25 2.23
N SER A 178 -1.95 4.47 3.12
CA SER A 178 -1.28 3.93 4.31
C SER A 178 -0.05 3.10 3.96
N PHE A 179 -0.17 2.15 3.06
CA PHE A 179 0.92 1.21 2.75
C PHE A 179 2.20 1.89 2.23
N PRO A 180 2.18 2.80 1.23
CA PRO A 180 3.39 3.47 0.80
C PRO A 180 4.00 4.36 1.88
N LEU A 181 3.19 5.01 2.73
CA LEU A 181 3.71 5.89 3.78
C LEU A 181 4.28 5.12 4.96
N GLU A 182 3.66 4.01 5.38
CA GLU A 182 4.26 3.10 6.35
C GLU A 182 5.58 2.52 5.87
N ALA A 183 5.60 1.99 4.65
CA ALA A 183 6.81 1.45 4.06
C ALA A 183 7.92 2.50 3.92
N SER A 184 7.56 3.78 3.77
CA SER A 184 8.50 4.90 3.78
C SER A 184 8.99 5.22 5.19
N ALA A 185 8.11 5.22 6.19
CA ALA A 185 8.44 5.47 7.59
C ALA A 185 9.36 4.37 8.15
N ALA A 186 9.02 3.11 7.95
CA ALA A 186 9.83 1.96 8.37
C ALA A 186 11.25 1.95 7.77
N ARG A 187 11.46 2.67 6.67
CA ARG A 187 12.78 2.80 6.01
C ARG A 187 13.49 4.13 6.28
N GLY A 188 12.97 4.97 7.18
CA GLY A 188 13.53 6.28 7.48
C GLY A 188 13.44 7.30 6.33
N MET A 189 12.60 7.04 5.32
CA MET A 189 12.49 7.93 4.16
C MET A 189 11.70 9.20 4.45
N VAL A 190 10.94 9.20 5.55
CA VAL A 190 10.06 10.32 5.93
C VAL A 190 10.47 11.00 7.24
N ASP A 191 11.64 10.73 7.78
CA ASP A 191 12.10 11.27 9.07
C ASP A 191 12.12 12.82 9.12
N GLN A 192 12.31 13.44 7.96
CA GLN A 192 12.27 14.91 7.82
C GLN A 192 10.87 15.50 7.54
N TYR A 193 9.82 14.66 7.48
CA TYR A 193 8.46 15.02 7.13
C TYR A 193 7.51 14.80 8.32
N PRO A 194 7.41 15.78 9.27
CA PRO A 194 6.71 15.59 10.53
C PRO A 194 5.20 15.35 10.38
N ASN A 195 4.54 15.93 9.36
CA ASN A 195 3.11 15.73 9.13
C ASN A 195 2.83 14.33 8.60
N ILE A 196 3.70 13.79 7.73
CA ILE A 196 3.60 12.39 7.28
C ILE A 196 3.79 11.45 8.46
N LEU A 197 4.80 11.66 9.32
CA LEU A 197 5.00 10.83 10.51
C LEU A 197 3.83 10.90 11.49
N ALA A 198 3.26 12.10 11.70
CA ALA A 198 2.06 12.27 12.53
C ALA A 198 0.85 11.55 11.95
N TYR A 199 0.67 11.59 10.63
CA TYR A 199 -0.38 10.86 9.93
C TYR A 199 -0.22 9.35 10.06
N VAL A 200 0.99 8.80 9.85
CA VAL A 200 1.26 7.36 10.03
C VAL A 200 0.92 6.92 11.46
N LYS A 201 1.41 7.64 12.47
CA LYS A 201 1.08 7.35 13.88
C LYS A 201 -0.41 7.43 14.16
N ARG A 202 -1.13 8.37 13.52
CA ARG A 202 -2.56 8.56 13.69
C ARG A 202 -3.35 7.34 13.24
N PHE A 203 -3.16 6.86 12.02
CA PHE A 203 -3.93 5.69 11.56
C PHE A 203 -3.46 4.40 12.24
N GLN A 204 -2.18 4.26 12.56
CA GLN A 204 -1.67 3.12 13.32
C GLN A 204 -2.29 3.03 14.73
N ALA A 205 -2.65 4.16 15.34
CA ALA A 205 -3.33 4.18 16.64
C ALA A 205 -4.81 3.81 16.59
N LEU A 206 -5.42 3.69 15.41
CA LEU A 206 -6.84 3.33 15.28
C LEU A 206 -7.09 1.89 15.75
N PRO A 207 -8.18 1.65 16.52
CA PRO A 207 -8.49 0.31 17.01
C PRO A 207 -8.59 -0.75 15.90
N ALA A 208 -9.27 -0.42 14.79
CA ALA A 208 -9.40 -1.32 13.64
C ALA A 208 -8.05 -1.65 12.99
N TYR A 209 -7.14 -0.68 12.93
CA TYR A 209 -5.78 -0.92 12.42
C TYR A 209 -5.01 -1.87 13.34
N GLN A 210 -5.08 -1.71 14.67
CA GLN A 210 -4.42 -2.57 15.64
C GLN A 210 -4.95 -4.02 15.59
N VAL A 211 -6.26 -4.19 15.40
CA VAL A 211 -6.85 -5.51 15.16
C VAL A 211 -6.33 -6.10 13.85
N ALA A 212 -6.22 -5.29 12.80
CA ALA A 212 -5.68 -5.73 11.52
C ALA A 212 -4.22 -6.20 11.60
N LEU A 213 -3.39 -5.57 12.41
CA LEU A 213 -2.02 -6.04 12.68
C LEU A 213 -2.02 -7.42 13.33
N THR A 214 -2.86 -7.60 14.34
CA THR A 214 -2.97 -8.88 15.05
C THR A 214 -3.43 -10.01 14.13
N LYS A 215 -4.41 -9.73 13.25
CA LYS A 215 -4.98 -10.72 12.34
C LYS A 215 -4.11 -11.00 11.11
N GLY A 216 -3.35 -10.02 10.64
CA GLY A 216 -2.50 -10.13 9.45
C GLY A 216 -1.18 -10.89 9.67
N GLY A 217 -0.80 -11.10 10.92
CA GLY A 217 0.48 -11.72 11.27
C GLY A 217 1.67 -10.79 11.10
N ASP A 218 2.85 -11.34 10.82
CA ASP A 218 4.11 -10.58 10.75
C ASP A 218 4.05 -9.48 9.67
N TYR A 219 4.28 -8.23 10.11
CA TYR A 219 4.26 -7.05 9.25
C TYR A 219 5.39 -6.08 9.60
N ASP A 220 6.38 -5.96 8.72
CA ASP A 220 7.65 -5.27 8.97
C ASP A 220 7.56 -3.73 8.91
N TYR A 221 6.40 -3.15 8.60
CA TYR A 221 6.25 -1.72 8.35
C TYR A 221 5.48 -0.96 9.45
N ALA A 222 4.94 -1.66 10.44
CA ALA A 222 4.21 -1.06 11.56
C ALA A 222 5.03 -0.98 12.84
#